data_5670afd45aaf9100cdee48f927fcda3c
#
_entry.id   5670afd45aaf9100cdee48f927fcda3c
#
_cell.length_a   1.000
_cell.length_b   1.000
_cell.length_c   1.000
_cell.angle_alpha   90.00
_cell.angle_beta   90.00
_cell.angle_gamma   90.00
#
_symmetry.space_group_name_H-M   'P 1'
#
loop_
_entity.id
_entity.type
_entity.pdbx_description
1 polymer ?
#
loop_
_entity_poly.entity_id
_entity_poly.type
_entity_poly.pdbx_seq_one_letter_code
_entity_poly.pdbx_strand_id
1 'polypeptide(L)'
;MSRPLARKPPQSRRQQARVNRGRRRQELMTRSQRAVRWLQPGLVVKRWVLTSGLGLLMALVGGAVWADLKPIYWILETLSWLLGTLTTVLPREFTGPILLLVGVALVLWGQSRSFGSIQQALAPDKDTVLIDALQAQSRLNRGPNIVAIGGGTGLSTLLSGLKRYSSHITAIVTVADDGGSSGVLRRELGVLPPGDIRNCLAALSTEEPLLTRLFQYRFSAGGGLEGHSFGNLFLSALTAITGNLETAITASSRVLAVQGQVVPATNVDVRLWAELENGQRIEGESNIGHAPSPIVRLGCVPSRPPALPRALEAIANADLIVLGPGSLYTSLLPNLLVPELVSAIQRSRAPRLYICNLMTQPGETDGLDVRGHLRAIEAQLASLGLNQRLFSAVLAQDDLANSALIKFYQARGAEPVLCDAKGLRKDGYDVTQAPLQGARPTSTLRHDSRSLALAVMRFYRNHKRESSQ
;
A
#
# COMPACT_ATOMS: atom_id res chain seq x y z
N MET A 1 -21.90 45.26 -18.44
CA MET A 1 -21.83 44.80 -19.85
C MET A 1 -21.39 43.37 -19.88
N SER A 2 -22.34 42.44 -19.96
CA SER A 2 -22.13 40.98 -19.89
C SER A 2 -22.06 40.44 -21.32
N ARG A 3 -20.97 39.76 -21.67
CA ARG A 3 -20.81 39.06 -22.95
C ARG A 3 -21.61 37.73 -22.92
N PRO A 4 -22.39 37.38 -23.95
CA PRO A 4 -23.10 36.12 -24.02
C PRO A 4 -22.17 34.96 -24.39
N LEU A 5 -22.31 33.83 -23.67
CA LEU A 5 -21.66 32.54 -23.95
C LEU A 5 -22.12 31.99 -25.32
N ALA A 6 -21.20 31.74 -26.22
CA ALA A 6 -21.47 31.16 -27.54
C ALA A 6 -21.94 29.70 -27.39
N ARG A 7 -23.16 29.41 -27.86
CA ARG A 7 -23.71 28.05 -27.98
C ARG A 7 -22.97 27.28 -29.08
N LYS A 8 -22.43 26.09 -28.74
CA LYS A 8 -21.89 25.15 -29.74
C LYS A 8 -22.99 24.71 -30.72
N PRO A 9 -22.67 24.61 -32.03
CA PRO A 9 -23.65 24.17 -33.04
C PRO A 9 -24.04 22.70 -32.84
N PRO A 10 -25.29 22.30 -33.19
CA PRO A 10 -25.75 20.93 -33.05
C PRO A 10 -25.03 20.00 -34.02
N GLN A 11 -24.42 18.94 -33.46
CA GLN A 11 -23.75 17.90 -34.25
C GLN A 11 -24.76 17.15 -35.13
N SER A 12 -24.44 16.94 -36.39
CA SER A 12 -25.34 16.31 -37.36
C SER A 12 -25.65 14.85 -36.98
N ARG A 13 -26.89 14.38 -37.19
CA ARG A 13 -27.34 13.00 -36.91
C ARG A 13 -26.41 11.92 -37.50
N ARG A 14 -25.70 12.22 -38.59
CA ARG A 14 -24.71 11.32 -39.20
C ARG A 14 -23.42 11.20 -38.41
N GLN A 15 -22.98 12.24 -37.72
CA GLN A 15 -21.80 12.17 -36.81
C GLN A 15 -22.10 11.38 -35.53
N GLN A 16 -23.29 11.56 -34.96
CA GLN A 16 -23.72 10.77 -33.78
C GLN A 16 -23.88 9.28 -34.12
N ALA A 17 -24.38 8.93 -35.32
CA ALA A 17 -24.48 7.53 -35.75
C ALA A 17 -23.11 6.88 -35.99
N ARG A 18 -22.11 7.63 -36.46
CA ARG A 18 -20.72 7.13 -36.59
C ARG A 18 -20.04 6.90 -35.26
N VAL A 19 -20.23 7.82 -34.31
CA VAL A 19 -19.67 7.69 -32.94
C VAL A 19 -20.29 6.50 -32.20
N ASN A 20 -21.62 6.30 -32.34
CA ASN A 20 -22.29 5.15 -31.72
C ASN A 20 -21.91 3.80 -32.36
N ARG A 21 -21.65 3.74 -33.68
CA ARG A 21 -21.13 2.52 -34.33
C ARG A 21 -19.69 2.23 -33.90
N GLY A 22 -18.84 3.24 -33.72
CA GLY A 22 -17.49 3.09 -33.20
C GLY A 22 -17.49 2.56 -31.75
N ARG A 23 -18.34 3.10 -30.88
CA ARG A 23 -18.52 2.61 -29.51
C ARG A 23 -19.01 1.16 -29.46
N ARG A 24 -20.03 0.79 -30.22
CA ARG A 24 -20.52 -0.61 -30.28
C ARG A 24 -19.47 -1.59 -30.80
N ARG A 25 -18.64 -1.21 -31.78
CA ARG A 25 -17.53 -2.05 -32.25
C ARG A 25 -16.42 -2.21 -31.20
N GLN A 26 -16.08 -1.16 -30.49
CA GLN A 26 -15.13 -1.23 -29.37
C GLN A 26 -15.66 -2.08 -28.20
N GLU A 27 -16.96 -1.97 -27.87
CA GLU A 27 -17.61 -2.79 -26.84
C GLU A 27 -17.66 -4.28 -27.22
N LEU A 28 -17.89 -4.62 -28.48
CA LEU A 28 -17.88 -6.00 -28.96
C LEU A 28 -16.46 -6.59 -29.01
N MET A 29 -15.45 -5.81 -29.43
CA MET A 29 -14.05 -6.24 -29.39
C MET A 29 -13.54 -6.44 -27.96
N THR A 30 -13.93 -5.57 -27.02
CA THR A 30 -13.59 -5.74 -25.60
C THR A 30 -14.28 -6.96 -24.98
N ARG A 31 -15.48 -7.33 -25.40
CA ARG A 31 -16.18 -8.55 -24.92
C ARG A 31 -15.51 -9.83 -25.39
N SER A 32 -15.12 -9.94 -26.66
CA SER A 32 -14.42 -11.15 -27.17
C SER A 32 -13.02 -11.32 -26.56
N GLN A 33 -12.27 -10.22 -26.39
CA GLN A 33 -10.96 -10.26 -25.72
C GLN A 33 -11.10 -10.60 -24.22
N ARG A 34 -12.20 -10.24 -23.57
CA ARG A 34 -12.50 -10.58 -22.17
C ARG A 34 -12.80 -12.08 -22.00
N ALA A 35 -13.54 -12.69 -22.93
CA ALA A 35 -13.80 -14.13 -22.90
C ALA A 35 -12.52 -14.96 -23.03
N VAL A 36 -11.58 -14.54 -23.90
CA VAL A 36 -10.26 -15.18 -24.06
C VAL A 36 -9.38 -15.00 -22.82
N ARG A 37 -9.45 -13.87 -22.14
CA ARG A 37 -8.74 -13.64 -20.85
C ARG A 37 -9.23 -14.55 -19.73
N TRP A 38 -10.48 -14.98 -19.74
CA TRP A 38 -10.99 -15.95 -18.78
C TRP A 38 -10.34 -17.34 -18.92
N LEU A 39 -9.86 -17.68 -20.12
CA LEU A 39 -9.14 -18.92 -20.41
C LEU A 39 -7.66 -18.90 -20.00
N GLN A 40 -7.08 -17.74 -19.66
CA GLN A 40 -5.68 -17.64 -19.27
C GLN A 40 -5.40 -18.35 -17.92
N PRO A 41 -4.27 -19.07 -17.77
CA PRO A 41 -3.90 -19.72 -16.51
C PRO A 41 -3.58 -18.68 -15.42
N GLY A 42 -4.11 -18.85 -14.22
CA GLY A 42 -3.77 -17.98 -13.08
C GLY A 42 -4.90 -17.65 -12.10
N LEU A 43 -6.16 -17.94 -12.43
CA LEU A 43 -7.28 -17.75 -11.50
C LEU A 43 -7.45 -19.00 -10.63
N VAL A 44 -7.17 -18.86 -9.33
CA VAL A 44 -7.36 -19.93 -8.32
C VAL A 44 -8.80 -20.48 -8.31
N VAL A 45 -9.78 -19.62 -8.64
CA VAL A 45 -11.21 -19.95 -8.72
C VAL A 45 -11.51 -21.09 -9.69
N LYS A 46 -10.76 -21.21 -10.81
CA LYS A 46 -10.97 -22.27 -11.81
C LYS A 46 -10.75 -23.69 -11.26
N ARG A 47 -9.74 -23.84 -10.39
CA ARG A 47 -9.44 -25.14 -9.77
C ARG A 47 -10.60 -25.61 -8.90
N TRP A 48 -11.16 -24.69 -8.13
CA TRP A 48 -12.29 -25.00 -7.24
C TRP A 48 -13.59 -25.26 -7.99
N VAL A 49 -13.85 -24.53 -9.09
CA VAL A 49 -15.02 -24.80 -9.96
C VAL A 49 -14.89 -26.17 -10.65
N LEU A 50 -13.68 -26.53 -11.11
CA LEU A 50 -13.45 -27.86 -11.71
C LEU A 50 -13.55 -28.98 -10.67
N THR A 51 -12.98 -28.83 -9.48
CA THR A 51 -13.11 -29.81 -8.39
C THR A 51 -14.54 -29.95 -7.92
N SER A 52 -15.28 -28.85 -7.82
CA SER A 52 -16.70 -28.86 -7.48
C SER A 52 -17.55 -29.58 -8.55
N GLY A 53 -17.26 -29.30 -9.83
CA GLY A 53 -17.92 -29.98 -10.95
C GLY A 53 -17.62 -31.49 -10.98
N LEU A 54 -16.37 -31.88 -10.73
CA LEU A 54 -15.97 -33.28 -10.64
C LEU A 54 -16.66 -33.99 -9.43
N GLY A 55 -16.69 -33.30 -8.27
CA GLY A 55 -17.40 -33.81 -7.08
C GLY A 55 -18.89 -34.04 -7.31
N LEU A 56 -19.55 -33.09 -8.01
CA LEU A 56 -20.95 -33.21 -8.37
C LEU A 56 -21.19 -34.40 -9.33
N LEU A 57 -20.31 -34.55 -10.34
CA LEU A 57 -20.37 -35.68 -11.26
C LEU A 57 -20.21 -37.02 -10.51
N MET A 58 -19.23 -37.12 -9.62
CA MET A 58 -19.02 -38.31 -8.79
C MET A 58 -20.24 -38.62 -7.89
N ALA A 59 -20.84 -37.58 -7.29
CA ALA A 59 -22.03 -37.74 -6.47
C ALA A 59 -23.24 -38.22 -7.29
N LEU A 60 -23.44 -37.72 -8.49
CA LEU A 60 -24.49 -38.15 -9.41
C LEU A 60 -24.27 -39.60 -9.86
N VAL A 61 -23.05 -39.97 -10.22
CA VAL A 61 -22.70 -41.36 -10.59
C VAL A 61 -22.88 -42.31 -9.39
N GLY A 62 -22.39 -41.92 -8.21
CA GLY A 62 -22.57 -42.71 -6.97
C GLY A 62 -24.03 -42.90 -6.60
N GLY A 63 -24.86 -41.86 -6.70
CA GLY A 63 -26.30 -41.92 -6.48
C GLY A 63 -27.00 -42.82 -7.51
N ALA A 64 -26.58 -42.76 -8.77
CA ALA A 64 -27.13 -43.63 -9.82
C ALA A 64 -26.77 -45.11 -9.60
N VAL A 65 -25.53 -45.41 -9.20
CA VAL A 65 -25.09 -46.78 -8.88
C VAL A 65 -25.83 -47.29 -7.64
N TRP A 66 -25.99 -46.45 -6.60
CA TRP A 66 -26.74 -46.85 -5.38
C TRP A 66 -28.21 -47.13 -5.65
N ALA A 67 -28.82 -46.45 -6.63
CA ALA A 67 -30.20 -46.68 -7.05
C ALA A 67 -30.37 -47.76 -8.16
N ASP A 68 -29.41 -48.68 -8.31
CA ASP A 68 -29.37 -49.71 -9.34
C ASP A 68 -29.53 -49.18 -10.78
N LEU A 69 -29.06 -47.99 -11.05
CA LEU A 69 -29.17 -47.26 -12.33
C LEU A 69 -30.62 -47.01 -12.80
N LYS A 70 -31.65 -47.35 -11.99
CA LYS A 70 -33.07 -47.15 -12.32
C LYS A 70 -33.39 -45.69 -12.75
N PRO A 71 -32.89 -44.64 -12.07
CA PRO A 71 -33.12 -43.25 -12.53
C PRO A 71 -32.56 -42.97 -13.91
N ILE A 72 -31.41 -43.57 -14.27
CA ILE A 72 -30.78 -43.38 -15.58
C ILE A 72 -31.63 -44.06 -16.65
N TYR A 73 -32.12 -45.29 -16.43
CA TYR A 73 -33.01 -45.98 -17.36
C TYR A 73 -34.29 -45.19 -17.60
N TRP A 74 -34.92 -44.68 -16.54
CA TRP A 74 -36.15 -43.86 -16.66
C TRP A 74 -35.89 -42.54 -17.44
N ILE A 75 -34.77 -41.88 -17.19
CA ILE A 75 -34.38 -40.67 -17.95
C ILE A 75 -34.12 -41.01 -19.41
N LEU A 76 -33.40 -42.09 -19.71
CA LEU A 76 -33.15 -42.55 -21.08
C LEU A 76 -34.43 -42.95 -21.82
N GLU A 77 -35.36 -43.61 -21.16
CA GLU A 77 -36.66 -43.98 -21.74
C GLU A 77 -37.51 -42.76 -22.05
N THR A 78 -37.59 -41.80 -21.10
CA THR A 78 -38.32 -40.54 -21.28
C THR A 78 -37.68 -39.67 -22.40
N LEU A 79 -36.34 -39.62 -22.44
CA LEU A 79 -35.60 -38.89 -23.45
C LEU A 79 -35.75 -39.53 -24.85
N SER A 80 -35.75 -40.89 -24.91
CA SER A 80 -35.94 -41.61 -26.17
C SER A 80 -37.36 -41.41 -26.75
N TRP A 81 -38.38 -41.39 -25.88
CA TRP A 81 -39.77 -41.08 -26.25
C TRP A 81 -39.86 -39.60 -26.77
N LEU A 82 -39.28 -38.66 -26.05
CA LEU A 82 -39.25 -37.23 -26.42
C LEU A 82 -38.53 -36.99 -27.75
N LEU A 83 -37.36 -37.63 -27.93
CA LEU A 83 -36.58 -37.56 -29.14
C LEU A 83 -37.27 -38.25 -30.33
N GLY A 84 -37.98 -39.36 -30.05
CA GLY A 84 -38.80 -40.07 -31.03
C GLY A 84 -39.91 -39.17 -31.58
N THR A 85 -40.65 -38.49 -30.69
CA THR A 85 -41.69 -37.52 -31.09
C THR A 85 -41.14 -36.29 -31.81
N LEU A 86 -39.97 -35.78 -31.41
CA LEU A 86 -39.32 -34.66 -32.09
C LEU A 86 -38.83 -35.00 -33.53
N THR A 87 -38.32 -36.22 -33.72
CA THR A 87 -37.83 -36.70 -35.00
C THR A 87 -38.92 -37.09 -35.99
N THR A 88 -40.16 -37.21 -35.61
CA THR A 88 -41.31 -37.35 -36.52
C THR A 88 -41.67 -36.03 -37.20
N VAL A 89 -41.31 -34.89 -36.56
CA VAL A 89 -41.59 -33.54 -37.11
C VAL A 89 -40.39 -32.96 -37.91
N LEU A 90 -39.18 -33.28 -37.53
CA LEU A 90 -37.94 -32.74 -38.12
C LEU A 90 -36.94 -33.91 -38.36
N PRO A 91 -36.27 -33.95 -39.54
CA PRO A 91 -35.25 -34.93 -39.82
C PRO A 91 -34.10 -34.89 -38.81
N ARG A 92 -33.57 -36.06 -38.42
CA ARG A 92 -32.52 -36.20 -37.38
C ARG A 92 -31.28 -35.37 -37.66
N GLU A 93 -30.97 -35.12 -38.95
CA GLU A 93 -29.83 -34.34 -39.40
C GLU A 93 -29.90 -32.86 -38.94
N PHE A 94 -31.08 -32.35 -38.67
CA PHE A 94 -31.27 -30.96 -38.19
C PHE A 94 -31.58 -30.87 -36.71
N THR A 95 -32.28 -31.87 -36.13
CA THR A 95 -32.69 -31.85 -34.70
C THR A 95 -31.49 -31.92 -33.77
N GLY A 96 -30.47 -32.73 -34.05
CA GLY A 96 -29.31 -32.90 -33.22
C GLY A 96 -28.47 -31.61 -33.12
N PRO A 97 -28.03 -31.01 -34.25
CA PRO A 97 -27.30 -29.74 -34.24
C PRO A 97 -28.07 -28.57 -33.61
N ILE A 98 -29.39 -28.49 -33.84
CA ILE A 98 -30.23 -27.41 -33.26
C ILE A 98 -30.29 -27.55 -31.73
N LEU A 99 -30.55 -28.75 -31.18
CA LEU A 99 -30.57 -28.97 -29.73
C LEU A 99 -29.19 -28.71 -29.09
N LEU A 100 -28.11 -29.08 -29.75
CA LEU A 100 -26.76 -28.79 -29.29
C LEU A 100 -26.50 -27.28 -29.22
N LEU A 101 -26.86 -26.54 -30.28
CA LEU A 101 -26.71 -25.08 -30.31
C LEU A 101 -27.56 -24.38 -29.25
N VAL A 102 -28.82 -24.81 -29.07
CA VAL A 102 -29.70 -24.26 -28.02
C VAL A 102 -29.14 -24.58 -26.63
N GLY A 103 -28.67 -25.81 -26.40
CA GLY A 103 -28.06 -26.19 -25.11
C GLY A 103 -26.82 -25.36 -24.80
N VAL A 104 -25.91 -25.22 -25.76
CA VAL A 104 -24.72 -24.35 -25.61
C VAL A 104 -25.12 -22.90 -25.37
N ALA A 105 -26.10 -22.39 -26.10
CA ALA A 105 -26.59 -21.02 -25.93
C ALA A 105 -27.19 -20.79 -24.53
N LEU A 106 -27.96 -21.74 -24.00
CA LEU A 106 -28.54 -21.67 -22.65
C LEU A 106 -27.47 -21.73 -21.57
N VAL A 107 -26.46 -22.58 -21.71
CA VAL A 107 -25.33 -22.63 -20.77
C VAL A 107 -24.57 -21.31 -20.77
N LEU A 108 -24.25 -20.77 -21.94
CA LEU A 108 -23.55 -19.48 -22.05
C LEU A 108 -24.40 -18.33 -21.50
N TRP A 109 -25.70 -18.34 -21.75
CA TRP A 109 -26.62 -17.32 -21.25
C TRP A 109 -26.79 -17.42 -19.72
N GLY A 110 -26.98 -18.60 -19.16
CA GLY A 110 -27.07 -18.84 -17.72
C GLY A 110 -25.80 -18.43 -16.98
N GLN A 111 -24.65 -18.82 -17.50
CA GLN A 111 -23.33 -18.40 -16.98
C GLN A 111 -23.21 -16.87 -16.99
N SER A 112 -23.55 -16.21 -18.10
CA SER A 112 -23.42 -14.76 -18.21
C SER A 112 -24.33 -14.00 -17.24
N ARG A 113 -25.53 -14.53 -16.97
CA ARG A 113 -26.49 -13.96 -16.00
C ARG A 113 -26.01 -14.17 -14.55
N SER A 114 -25.52 -15.36 -14.21
CA SER A 114 -24.98 -15.66 -12.87
C SER A 114 -23.80 -14.75 -12.55
N PHE A 115 -22.86 -14.56 -13.48
CA PHE A 115 -21.76 -13.61 -13.32
C PHE A 115 -22.23 -12.17 -13.16
N GLY A 116 -23.25 -11.75 -13.92
CA GLY A 116 -23.84 -10.42 -13.81
C GLY A 116 -24.47 -10.16 -12.43
N SER A 117 -25.20 -11.12 -11.89
CA SER A 117 -25.81 -11.01 -10.55
C SER A 117 -24.75 -10.95 -9.43
N ILE A 118 -23.71 -11.77 -9.52
CA ILE A 118 -22.59 -11.75 -8.56
C ILE A 118 -21.86 -10.40 -8.63
N GLN A 119 -21.63 -9.89 -9.84
CA GLN A 119 -20.96 -8.59 -10.04
C GLN A 119 -21.78 -7.44 -9.43
N GLN A 120 -23.10 -7.41 -9.63
CA GLN A 120 -23.99 -6.42 -9.04
C GLN A 120 -24.04 -6.49 -7.51
N ALA A 121 -23.99 -7.70 -6.94
CA ALA A 121 -24.03 -7.90 -5.49
C ALA A 121 -22.71 -7.47 -4.80
N LEU A 122 -21.55 -7.67 -5.47
CA LEU A 122 -20.23 -7.43 -4.89
C LEU A 122 -19.69 -6.01 -5.18
N ALA A 123 -20.15 -5.33 -6.22
CA ALA A 123 -19.65 -4.01 -6.61
C ALA A 123 -20.75 -3.19 -7.33
N PRO A 124 -21.74 -2.65 -6.59
CA PRO A 124 -22.86 -1.95 -7.20
C PRO A 124 -22.48 -0.67 -7.95
N ASP A 125 -21.35 -0.03 -7.60
CA ASP A 125 -21.02 1.33 -8.06
C ASP A 125 -19.68 1.49 -8.83
N LYS A 126 -19.02 0.41 -9.25
CA LYS A 126 -17.74 0.57 -9.98
C LYS A 126 -17.78 -0.12 -11.34
N ASP A 127 -17.49 0.66 -12.39
CA ASP A 127 -17.23 0.21 -13.77
C ASP A 127 -16.06 -0.79 -13.90
N THR A 128 -15.49 -1.26 -12.80
CA THR A 128 -14.39 -2.23 -12.76
C THR A 128 -14.93 -3.64 -12.97
N VAL A 129 -14.51 -4.24 -14.06
CA VAL A 129 -14.83 -5.64 -14.36
C VAL A 129 -14.27 -6.53 -13.25
N LEU A 130 -15.11 -7.36 -12.64
CA LEU A 130 -14.75 -8.28 -11.55
C LEU A 130 -13.45 -9.06 -11.82
N ILE A 131 -13.24 -9.44 -13.07
CA ILE A 131 -12.02 -10.16 -13.52
C ILE A 131 -10.77 -9.31 -13.36
N ASP A 132 -10.83 -8.02 -13.71
CA ASP A 132 -9.68 -7.10 -13.58
C ASP A 132 -9.38 -6.84 -12.10
N ALA A 133 -10.42 -6.70 -11.26
CA ALA A 133 -10.28 -6.57 -9.81
C ALA A 133 -9.68 -7.83 -9.16
N LEU A 134 -10.16 -9.03 -9.52
CA LEU A 134 -9.62 -10.30 -9.04
C LEU A 134 -8.17 -10.53 -9.49
N GLN A 135 -7.83 -10.15 -10.72
CA GLN A 135 -6.45 -10.24 -11.22
C GLN A 135 -5.52 -9.24 -10.50
N ALA A 136 -5.98 -8.01 -10.28
CA ALA A 136 -5.24 -7.01 -9.52
C ALA A 136 -4.99 -7.51 -8.09
N GLN A 137 -6.03 -7.99 -7.39
CA GLN A 137 -5.91 -8.56 -6.05
C GLN A 137 -4.97 -9.78 -6.01
N SER A 138 -5.06 -10.67 -6.99
CA SER A 138 -4.17 -11.83 -7.09
C SER A 138 -2.70 -11.44 -7.31
N ARG A 139 -2.44 -10.35 -8.03
CA ARG A 139 -1.07 -9.81 -8.18
C ARG A 139 -0.54 -9.24 -6.88
N LEU A 140 -1.37 -8.47 -6.16
CA LEU A 140 -1.00 -7.87 -4.88
C LEU A 140 -0.72 -8.95 -3.82
N ASN A 141 -1.51 -10.01 -3.78
CA ASN A 141 -1.33 -11.14 -2.86
C ASN A 141 -0.09 -12.01 -3.18
N ARG A 142 0.53 -11.83 -4.34
CA ARG A 142 1.82 -12.43 -4.71
C ARG A 142 3.00 -11.47 -4.56
N GLY A 143 2.73 -10.27 -4.10
CA GLY A 143 3.74 -9.27 -3.83
C GLY A 143 4.67 -9.68 -2.69
N PRO A 144 5.87 -9.07 -2.59
CA PRO A 144 6.81 -9.35 -1.51
C PRO A 144 6.30 -8.86 -0.16
N ASN A 145 6.77 -9.47 0.92
CA ASN A 145 6.61 -8.98 2.28
C ASN A 145 7.55 -7.78 2.49
N ILE A 146 7.00 -6.58 2.55
CA ILE A 146 7.77 -5.34 2.68
C ILE A 146 7.59 -4.79 4.08
N VAL A 147 8.68 -4.61 4.81
CA VAL A 147 8.71 -3.88 6.07
C VAL A 147 9.23 -2.47 5.80
N ALA A 148 8.41 -1.46 6.07
CA ALA A 148 8.77 -0.05 5.95
C ALA A 148 8.81 0.58 7.35
N ILE A 149 9.96 1.13 7.73
CA ILE A 149 10.25 1.63 9.08
C ILE A 149 10.39 3.16 9.03
N GLY A 150 9.72 3.87 9.93
CA GLY A 150 9.84 5.32 9.99
C GLY A 150 8.70 6.00 10.74
N GLY A 151 8.30 7.16 10.24
CA GLY A 151 7.21 7.99 10.77
C GLY A 151 6.84 9.11 9.82
N GLY A 152 5.90 9.95 10.23
CA GLY A 152 5.54 11.17 9.52
C GLY A 152 4.95 11.00 8.13
N THR A 153 5.01 12.11 7.39
CA THR A 153 4.48 12.20 6.02
C THR A 153 5.35 11.48 4.98
N GLY A 154 6.64 11.30 5.26
CA GLY A 154 7.57 10.61 4.36
C GLY A 154 7.20 9.14 4.21
N LEU A 155 7.07 8.43 5.33
CA LEU A 155 6.66 7.03 5.34
C LEU A 155 5.29 6.84 4.69
N SER A 156 4.29 7.68 5.03
CA SER A 156 2.96 7.59 4.43
C SER A 156 2.97 7.78 2.90
N THR A 157 3.87 8.63 2.38
CA THR A 157 4.08 8.80 0.93
C THR A 157 4.58 7.51 0.28
N LEU A 158 5.57 6.84 0.89
CA LEU A 158 6.08 5.55 0.42
C LEU A 158 4.99 4.48 0.43
N LEU A 159 4.25 4.35 1.54
CA LEU A 159 3.17 3.36 1.71
C LEU A 159 2.07 3.53 0.67
N SER A 160 1.66 4.77 0.37
CA SER A 160 0.67 5.09 -0.68
C SER A 160 1.09 4.59 -2.07
N GLY A 161 2.39 4.54 -2.32
CA GLY A 161 2.95 3.99 -3.56
C GLY A 161 3.04 2.47 -3.54
N LEU A 162 3.59 1.89 -2.45
CA LEU A 162 3.87 0.46 -2.32
C LEU A 162 2.61 -0.41 -2.32
N LYS A 163 1.46 0.08 -1.79
CA LYS A 163 0.19 -0.65 -1.81
C LYS A 163 -0.29 -1.06 -3.21
N ARG A 164 0.28 -0.49 -4.27
CA ARG A 164 0.01 -0.88 -5.67
C ARG A 164 0.80 -2.11 -6.12
N TYR A 165 1.79 -2.55 -5.34
CA TYR A 165 2.71 -3.62 -5.68
C TYR A 165 2.59 -4.85 -4.78
N SER A 166 2.18 -4.67 -3.53
CA SER A 166 1.99 -5.76 -2.57
C SER A 166 0.84 -5.46 -1.61
N SER A 167 0.13 -6.51 -1.19
CA SER A 167 -0.78 -6.49 -0.04
C SER A 167 -0.07 -6.84 1.28
N HIS A 168 1.19 -7.31 1.22
CA HIS A 168 1.98 -7.74 2.37
C HIS A 168 2.95 -6.64 2.82
N ILE A 169 2.40 -5.49 3.23
CA ILE A 169 3.16 -4.35 3.69
C ILE A 169 2.98 -4.22 5.21
N THR A 170 4.08 -4.15 5.95
CA THR A 170 4.08 -3.80 7.37
C THR A 170 4.79 -2.48 7.57
N ALA A 171 4.07 -1.46 8.03
CA ALA A 171 4.65 -0.20 8.46
C ALA A 171 4.98 -0.27 9.95
N ILE A 172 6.26 -0.21 10.31
CA ILE A 172 6.71 -0.06 11.71
C ILE A 172 6.91 1.43 11.97
N VAL A 173 6.13 1.97 12.93
CA VAL A 173 5.96 3.40 13.12
C VAL A 173 6.41 3.83 14.50
N THR A 174 7.19 4.90 14.59
CA THR A 174 7.57 5.51 15.87
C THR A 174 6.35 6.02 16.64
N VAL A 175 6.45 6.01 17.97
CA VAL A 175 5.45 6.54 18.92
C VAL A 175 6.05 7.66 19.79
N ALA A 176 7.00 8.41 19.23
CA ALA A 176 7.74 9.43 19.95
C ALA A 176 7.20 10.87 19.73
N ASP A 177 6.22 11.07 18.83
CA ASP A 177 5.62 12.37 18.50
C ASP A 177 5.01 13.04 19.75
N ASP A 178 5.45 14.26 20.06
CA ASP A 178 4.93 15.06 21.17
C ASP A 178 4.37 16.42 20.70
N GLY A 179 4.27 16.60 19.39
CA GLY A 179 3.82 17.82 18.76
C GLY A 179 2.32 17.90 18.51
N GLY A 180 1.81 19.10 18.33
CA GLY A 180 0.44 19.39 17.88
C GLY A 180 -0.64 18.57 18.57
N SER A 181 -1.58 18.04 17.78
CA SER A 181 -2.72 17.25 18.28
C SER A 181 -2.29 15.96 19.01
N SER A 182 -1.22 15.29 18.54
CA SER A 182 -0.72 14.06 19.19
C SER A 182 -0.18 14.34 20.59
N GLY A 183 0.60 15.41 20.72
CA GLY A 183 1.18 15.80 22.02
C GLY A 183 0.13 16.26 23.03
N VAL A 184 -0.93 16.94 22.60
CA VAL A 184 -2.05 17.30 23.47
C VAL A 184 -2.74 16.05 24.00
N LEU A 185 -3.14 15.12 23.10
CA LEU A 185 -3.83 13.89 23.49
C LEU A 185 -2.96 12.99 24.39
N ARG A 186 -1.65 12.94 24.12
CA ARG A 186 -0.68 12.23 24.96
C ARG A 186 -0.66 12.79 26.40
N ARG A 187 -0.63 14.13 26.55
CA ARG A 187 -0.60 14.78 27.88
C ARG A 187 -1.91 14.68 28.63
N GLU A 188 -3.04 14.84 27.91
CA GLU A 188 -4.35 14.93 28.54
C GLU A 188 -5.00 13.56 28.80
N LEU A 189 -4.81 12.62 27.86
CA LEU A 189 -5.45 11.30 27.93
C LEU A 189 -4.48 10.17 28.30
N GLY A 190 -3.16 10.42 28.35
CA GLY A 190 -2.16 9.40 28.62
C GLY A 190 -2.02 8.35 27.51
N VAL A 191 -2.52 8.64 26.30
CA VAL A 191 -2.45 7.73 25.16
C VAL A 191 -1.15 7.91 24.39
N LEU A 192 -0.69 6.85 23.73
CA LEU A 192 0.43 6.95 22.79
C LEU A 192 0.06 7.86 21.61
N PRO A 193 1.02 8.64 21.07
CA PRO A 193 0.73 9.62 20.02
C PRO A 193 0.23 8.96 18.73
N PRO A 194 -0.99 9.28 18.28
CA PRO A 194 -1.61 8.59 17.16
C PRO A 194 -1.25 9.17 15.77
N GLY A 195 -0.56 10.32 15.70
CA GLY A 195 -0.40 11.12 14.49
C GLY A 195 0.23 10.37 13.33
N ASP A 196 1.37 9.74 13.53
CA ASP A 196 2.10 9.00 12.50
C ASP A 196 1.39 7.71 12.11
N ILE A 197 0.83 7.02 13.09
CA ILE A 197 0.00 5.83 12.89
C ILE A 197 -1.20 6.16 12.02
N ARG A 198 -1.91 7.26 12.33
CA ARG A 198 -3.04 7.78 11.54
C ARG A 198 -2.63 8.04 10.09
N ASN A 199 -1.49 8.69 9.86
CA ASN A 199 -0.98 8.97 8.52
C ASN A 199 -0.72 7.69 7.73
N CYS A 200 -0.14 6.68 8.36
CA CYS A 200 0.14 5.38 7.75
C CYS A 200 -1.14 4.59 7.45
N LEU A 201 -2.11 4.57 8.36
CA LEU A 201 -3.43 3.95 8.14
C LEU A 201 -4.15 4.59 6.95
N ALA A 202 -4.20 5.93 6.88
CA ALA A 202 -4.79 6.66 5.78
C ALA A 202 -4.07 6.37 4.44
N ALA A 203 -2.74 6.25 4.46
CA ALA A 203 -1.94 5.95 3.27
C ALA A 203 -2.20 4.54 2.71
N LEU A 204 -2.40 3.56 3.57
CA LEU A 204 -2.68 2.18 3.21
C LEU A 204 -4.18 1.88 2.98
N SER A 205 -5.07 2.81 3.32
CA SER A 205 -6.50 2.66 3.10
C SER A 205 -6.84 2.49 1.60
N THR A 206 -7.78 1.59 1.31
CA THR A 206 -8.36 1.37 -0.03
C THR A 206 -9.77 1.92 -0.17
N GLU A 207 -10.32 2.43 0.93
CA GLU A 207 -11.67 2.99 1.01
C GLU A 207 -11.84 4.32 0.26
N GLU A 208 -13.10 4.75 0.17
CA GLU A 208 -13.51 5.97 -0.52
C GLU A 208 -12.68 7.20 -0.13
N PRO A 209 -12.41 8.10 -1.09
CA PRO A 209 -11.67 9.33 -0.83
C PRO A 209 -12.29 10.19 0.28
N LEU A 210 -13.59 10.08 0.52
CA LEU A 210 -14.29 10.82 1.58
C LEU A 210 -13.88 10.34 2.97
N LEU A 211 -13.85 9.02 3.21
CA LEU A 211 -13.45 8.45 4.51
C LEU A 211 -11.99 8.78 4.83
N THR A 212 -11.11 8.67 3.83
CA THR A 212 -9.71 9.07 3.98
C THR A 212 -9.57 10.57 4.31
N ARG A 213 -10.34 11.44 3.64
CA ARG A 213 -10.36 12.88 3.94
C ARG A 213 -10.90 13.17 5.34
N LEU A 214 -11.96 12.48 5.76
CA LEU A 214 -12.52 12.60 7.10
C LEU A 214 -11.47 12.22 8.16
N PHE A 215 -10.75 11.14 7.96
CA PHE A 215 -9.72 10.68 8.88
C PHE A 215 -8.54 11.66 9.00
N GLN A 216 -8.28 12.41 7.93
CA GLN A 216 -7.26 13.48 7.92
C GLN A 216 -7.84 14.86 8.25
N TYR A 217 -9.15 14.98 8.41
CA TYR A 217 -9.79 16.27 8.73
C TYR A 217 -9.25 16.83 10.04
N ARG A 218 -8.95 18.13 10.02
CA ARG A 218 -8.51 18.89 11.21
C ARG A 218 -9.53 19.96 11.51
N PHE A 219 -9.94 20.00 12.76
CA PHE A 219 -10.89 21.01 13.24
C PHE A 219 -10.22 22.39 13.23
N SER A 220 -10.85 23.36 12.58
CA SER A 220 -10.39 24.74 12.47
C SER A 220 -11.00 25.67 13.53
N ALA A 221 -11.98 25.18 14.29
CA ALA A 221 -12.70 25.90 15.35
C ALA A 221 -13.34 24.90 16.31
N GLY A 222 -13.84 25.37 17.45
CA GLY A 222 -14.62 24.55 18.39
C GLY A 222 -13.96 24.37 19.77
N GLY A 223 -13.35 25.41 20.33
CA GLY A 223 -12.76 25.37 21.67
C GLY A 223 -11.72 24.26 21.80
N GLY A 224 -11.97 23.27 22.65
CA GLY A 224 -11.04 22.16 22.86
C GLY A 224 -10.81 21.22 21.65
N LEU A 225 -11.56 21.36 20.54
CA LEU A 225 -11.36 20.56 19.35
C LEU A 225 -10.41 21.20 18.32
N GLU A 226 -10.22 22.52 18.41
CA GLU A 226 -9.40 23.25 17.45
C GLU A 226 -7.98 22.68 17.39
N GLY A 227 -7.47 22.49 16.18
CA GLY A 227 -6.14 21.89 15.92
C GLY A 227 -6.09 20.37 16.02
N HIS A 228 -7.11 19.70 16.60
CA HIS A 228 -7.17 18.24 16.60
C HIS A 228 -7.58 17.68 15.23
N SER A 229 -7.01 16.53 14.84
CA SER A 229 -7.52 15.80 13.68
C SER A 229 -8.55 14.76 14.13
N PHE A 230 -9.60 14.56 13.31
CA PHE A 230 -10.61 13.54 13.57
C PHE A 230 -9.98 12.15 13.77
N GLY A 231 -9.03 11.76 12.92
CA GLY A 231 -8.38 10.46 13.03
C GLY A 231 -7.57 10.26 14.31
N ASN A 232 -6.96 11.33 14.88
CA ASN A 232 -6.30 11.24 16.17
C ASN A 232 -7.31 11.02 17.30
N LEU A 233 -8.42 11.76 17.30
CA LEU A 233 -9.50 11.58 18.27
C LEU A 233 -10.12 10.18 18.14
N PHE A 234 -10.36 9.73 16.94
CA PHE A 234 -10.88 8.38 16.64
C PHE A 234 -9.98 7.27 17.19
N LEU A 235 -8.66 7.35 16.94
CA LEU A 235 -7.69 6.37 17.47
C LEU A 235 -7.61 6.42 19.00
N SER A 236 -7.63 7.61 19.60
CA SER A 236 -7.64 7.77 21.05
C SER A 236 -8.89 7.16 21.68
N ALA A 237 -10.07 7.42 21.10
CA ALA A 237 -11.33 6.81 21.54
C ALA A 237 -11.31 5.29 21.42
N LEU A 238 -10.83 4.75 20.30
CA LEU A 238 -10.68 3.30 20.12
C LEU A 238 -9.67 2.71 21.11
N THR A 239 -8.58 3.41 21.42
CA THR A 239 -7.61 2.96 22.45
C THR A 239 -8.27 2.86 23.82
N ALA A 240 -9.11 3.83 24.19
CA ALA A 240 -9.86 3.80 25.45
C ALA A 240 -10.87 2.62 25.48
N ILE A 241 -11.55 2.34 24.36
CA ILE A 241 -12.54 1.25 24.28
C ILE A 241 -11.84 -0.13 24.28
N THR A 242 -10.72 -0.27 23.60
CA THR A 242 -10.04 -1.56 23.39
C THR A 242 -8.95 -1.85 24.42
N GLY A 243 -8.61 -0.87 25.25
CA GLY A 243 -7.61 -0.98 26.31
C GLY A 243 -6.16 -0.79 25.88
N ASN A 244 -5.84 -0.86 24.57
CA ASN A 244 -4.49 -0.62 24.06
C ASN A 244 -4.47 -0.14 22.60
N LEU A 245 -3.38 0.53 22.22
CA LEU A 245 -3.22 1.12 20.89
C LEU A 245 -3.12 0.06 19.77
N GLU A 246 -2.50 -1.08 20.00
CA GLU A 246 -2.36 -2.14 19.00
C GLU A 246 -3.71 -2.70 18.54
N THR A 247 -4.61 -2.96 19.50
CA THR A 247 -5.98 -3.41 19.20
C THR A 247 -6.79 -2.30 18.52
N ALA A 248 -6.61 -1.04 18.95
CA ALA A 248 -7.24 0.11 18.31
C ALA A 248 -6.80 0.28 16.85
N ILE A 249 -5.52 0.12 16.54
CA ILE A 249 -4.98 0.12 15.16
C ILE A 249 -5.61 -1.01 14.34
N THR A 250 -5.70 -2.21 14.91
CA THR A 250 -6.30 -3.37 14.22
C THR A 250 -7.78 -3.13 13.91
N ALA A 251 -8.54 -2.54 14.84
CA ALA A 251 -9.94 -2.18 14.64
C ALA A 251 -10.07 -1.07 13.57
N SER A 252 -9.24 -0.04 13.65
CA SER A 252 -9.19 1.05 12.65
C SER A 252 -8.85 0.55 11.26
N SER A 253 -7.94 -0.41 11.15
CA SER A 253 -7.54 -1.01 9.88
C SER A 253 -8.69 -1.70 9.15
N ARG A 254 -9.63 -2.29 9.90
CA ARG A 254 -10.86 -2.87 9.34
C ARG A 254 -11.82 -1.81 8.83
N VAL A 255 -12.02 -0.74 9.60
CA VAL A 255 -12.91 0.38 9.21
C VAL A 255 -12.41 1.09 7.96
N LEU A 256 -11.09 1.27 7.84
CA LEU A 256 -10.44 1.94 6.73
C LEU A 256 -10.07 1.00 5.57
N ALA A 257 -10.42 -0.29 5.64
CA ALA A 257 -10.00 -1.32 4.69
C ALA A 257 -8.52 -1.20 4.32
N VAL A 258 -7.65 -1.19 5.33
CA VAL A 258 -6.20 -0.99 5.17
C VAL A 258 -5.59 -2.21 4.47
N GLN A 259 -4.83 -1.96 3.42
CA GLN A 259 -4.08 -2.98 2.71
C GLN A 259 -2.67 -3.12 3.32
N GLY A 260 -2.44 -4.22 4.04
CA GLY A 260 -1.26 -4.42 4.87
C GLY A 260 -1.56 -4.17 6.35
N GLN A 261 -0.54 -3.80 7.11
CA GLN A 261 -0.69 -3.54 8.55
C GLN A 261 0.20 -2.39 9.02
N VAL A 262 -0.25 -1.70 10.06
CA VAL A 262 0.52 -0.67 10.77
C VAL A 262 0.78 -1.17 12.18
N VAL A 263 2.04 -1.14 12.60
CA VAL A 263 2.51 -1.67 13.88
C VAL A 263 3.35 -0.59 14.56
N PRO A 264 3.08 -0.20 15.80
CA PRO A 264 3.99 0.64 16.56
C PRO A 264 5.34 -0.03 16.77
N ALA A 265 6.42 0.73 16.81
CA ALA A 265 7.75 0.21 17.15
C ALA A 265 7.78 -0.38 18.58
N THR A 266 7.04 0.24 19.50
CA THR A 266 6.86 -0.16 20.89
C THR A 266 5.49 0.28 21.40
N ASN A 267 4.99 -0.38 22.44
CA ASN A 267 3.78 0.04 23.17
C ASN A 267 4.08 0.90 24.42
N VAL A 268 5.35 1.26 24.63
CA VAL A 268 5.76 2.09 25.76
C VAL A 268 5.77 3.55 25.36
N ASP A 269 5.39 4.42 26.29
CA ASP A 269 5.49 5.88 26.12
C ASP A 269 6.97 6.29 26.07
N VAL A 270 7.45 6.64 24.88
CA VAL A 270 8.85 7.01 24.63
C VAL A 270 8.98 8.52 24.52
N ARG A 271 9.89 9.10 25.32
CA ARG A 271 10.28 10.53 25.23
C ARG A 271 11.69 10.63 24.69
N LEU A 272 11.86 11.42 23.64
CA LEU A 272 13.16 11.64 23.01
C LEU A 272 13.96 12.73 23.73
N TRP A 273 15.26 12.57 23.70
CA TRP A 273 16.21 13.61 24.04
C TRP A 273 17.39 13.56 23.06
N ALA A 274 18.01 14.69 22.81
CA ALA A 274 19.22 14.79 21.97
C ALA A 274 20.33 15.53 22.72
N GLU A 275 21.58 15.07 22.52
CA GLU A 275 22.80 15.79 22.87
C GLU A 275 23.29 16.53 21.65
N LEU A 276 23.60 17.81 21.82
CA LEU A 276 24.07 18.69 20.78
C LEU A 276 25.60 18.83 20.84
N GLU A 277 26.21 19.27 19.74
CA GLU A 277 27.65 19.48 19.63
C GLU A 277 28.15 20.50 20.65
N ASN A 278 27.34 21.49 21.02
CA ASN A 278 27.65 22.50 22.05
C ASN A 278 27.56 21.95 23.48
N GLY A 279 27.31 20.66 23.66
CA GLY A 279 27.16 20.00 24.96
C GLY A 279 25.78 20.16 25.62
N GLN A 280 24.86 20.89 25.00
CA GLN A 280 23.49 21.06 25.50
C GLN A 280 22.68 19.79 25.26
N ARG A 281 21.83 19.44 26.22
CA ARG A 281 20.80 18.40 26.07
C ARG A 281 19.42 19.06 25.91
N ILE A 282 18.71 18.64 24.88
CA ILE A 282 17.32 19.04 24.62
C ILE A 282 16.39 17.83 24.70
N GLU A 283 15.16 18.06 25.15
CA GLU A 283 14.15 17.01 25.34
C GLU A 283 12.89 17.33 24.53
N GLY A 284 12.24 16.27 24.03
CA GLY A 284 11.03 16.35 23.23
C GLY A 284 11.29 16.37 21.73
N GLU A 285 10.49 15.61 21.00
CA GLU A 285 10.55 15.46 19.54
C GLU A 285 10.43 16.81 18.84
N SER A 286 9.47 17.62 19.25
CA SER A 286 9.22 18.96 18.70
C SER A 286 10.38 19.93 18.88
N ASN A 287 11.13 19.82 19.99
CA ASN A 287 12.30 20.65 20.24
C ASN A 287 13.52 20.17 19.43
N ILE A 288 13.67 18.84 19.30
CA ILE A 288 14.75 18.22 18.52
C ILE A 288 14.65 18.62 17.05
N GLY A 289 13.43 18.75 16.48
CA GLY A 289 13.21 19.23 15.13
C GLY A 289 13.60 20.70 14.89
N HIS A 290 14.03 21.43 15.92
CA HIS A 290 14.46 22.83 15.88
C HIS A 290 15.74 23.02 16.70
N ALA A 291 16.66 22.04 16.68
CA ALA A 291 17.87 22.09 17.47
C ALA A 291 18.74 23.29 17.09
N PRO A 292 19.26 24.06 18.09
CA PRO A 292 20.08 25.25 17.83
C PRO A 292 21.53 24.92 17.41
N SER A 293 21.94 23.65 17.48
CA SER A 293 23.27 23.15 17.16
C SER A 293 23.16 21.72 16.61
N PRO A 294 24.15 21.21 15.85
CA PRO A 294 24.14 19.86 15.32
C PRO A 294 23.89 18.80 16.40
N ILE A 295 23.09 17.81 16.05
CA ILE A 295 22.76 16.71 16.93
C ILE A 295 23.86 15.66 16.86
N VAL A 296 24.47 15.31 18.00
CA VAL A 296 25.54 14.31 18.11
C VAL A 296 24.97 12.94 18.46
N ARG A 297 24.00 12.90 19.36
CA ARG A 297 23.40 11.66 19.83
C ARG A 297 21.94 11.83 20.17
N LEU A 298 21.14 10.82 19.80
CA LEU A 298 19.76 10.70 20.18
C LEU A 298 19.59 9.61 21.25
N GLY A 299 18.70 9.81 22.20
CA GLY A 299 18.30 8.81 23.16
C GLY A 299 16.83 8.90 23.51
N CYS A 300 16.35 8.00 24.34
CA CYS A 300 14.97 7.98 24.77
C CYS A 300 14.82 7.57 26.26
N VAL A 301 13.66 7.87 26.80
CA VAL A 301 13.22 7.42 28.12
C VAL A 301 11.90 6.66 27.92
N PRO A 302 11.85 5.38 28.31
CA PRO A 302 12.94 4.52 28.85
C PRO A 302 14.02 4.27 27.82
N SER A 303 15.24 4.02 28.26
CA SER A 303 16.44 3.88 27.40
C SER A 303 16.44 2.63 26.51
N ARG A 304 15.66 1.63 26.83
CA ARG A 304 15.56 0.35 26.12
C ARG A 304 14.09 -0.08 26.05
N PRO A 305 13.25 0.60 25.25
CA PRO A 305 11.87 0.20 25.12
C PRO A 305 11.77 -1.16 24.41
N PRO A 306 10.88 -2.08 24.85
CA PRO A 306 10.67 -3.36 24.21
C PRO A 306 9.99 -3.19 22.86
N ALA A 307 10.36 -4.01 21.89
CA ALA A 307 9.67 -4.05 20.60
C ALA A 307 8.34 -4.79 20.67
N LEU A 308 7.40 -4.43 19.80
CA LEU A 308 6.22 -5.27 19.63
C LEU A 308 6.59 -6.60 18.97
N PRO A 309 6.07 -7.75 19.48
CA PRO A 309 6.30 -9.07 18.87
C PRO A 309 5.92 -9.13 17.39
N ARG A 310 4.82 -8.49 17.00
CA ARG A 310 4.36 -8.40 15.60
C ARG A 310 5.35 -7.65 14.69
N ALA A 311 6.05 -6.66 15.22
CA ALA A 311 7.09 -5.96 14.46
C ALA A 311 8.31 -6.87 14.22
N LEU A 312 8.70 -7.66 15.23
CA LEU A 312 9.80 -8.63 15.12
C LEU A 312 9.45 -9.75 14.13
N GLU A 313 8.24 -10.27 14.20
CA GLU A 313 7.74 -11.29 13.26
C GLU A 313 7.71 -10.75 11.82
N ALA A 314 7.25 -9.52 11.61
CA ALA A 314 7.24 -8.90 10.29
C ALA A 314 8.66 -8.77 9.72
N ILE A 315 9.64 -8.35 10.52
CA ILE A 315 11.05 -8.25 10.12
C ILE A 315 11.64 -9.62 9.79
N ALA A 316 11.32 -10.65 10.58
CA ALA A 316 11.81 -12.01 10.36
C ALA A 316 11.31 -12.61 9.03
N ASN A 317 10.09 -12.28 8.65
CA ASN A 317 9.42 -12.75 7.41
C ASN A 317 9.56 -11.78 6.23
N ALA A 318 10.37 -10.73 6.34
CA ALA A 318 10.50 -9.72 5.30
C ALA A 318 11.27 -10.24 4.07
N ASP A 319 10.79 -9.87 2.89
CA ASP A 319 11.52 -9.98 1.61
C ASP A 319 12.30 -8.70 1.30
N LEU A 320 11.93 -7.58 1.93
CA LEU A 320 12.57 -6.27 1.80
C LEU A 320 12.34 -5.45 3.07
N ILE A 321 13.39 -4.83 3.60
CA ILE A 321 13.32 -3.88 4.71
C ILE A 321 13.72 -2.50 4.20
N VAL A 322 12.89 -1.49 4.46
CA VAL A 322 13.09 -0.11 4.03
C VAL A 322 13.07 0.81 5.24
N LEU A 323 14.07 1.66 5.39
CA LEU A 323 14.09 2.76 6.37
C LEU A 323 13.82 4.08 5.66
N GLY A 324 12.79 4.80 6.07
CA GLY A 324 12.41 6.10 5.51
C GLY A 324 11.51 6.03 4.28
N PRO A 325 11.35 7.18 3.59
CA PRO A 325 11.90 8.50 3.94
C PRO A 325 11.20 9.12 5.14
N GLY A 326 11.84 10.11 5.74
CA GLY A 326 11.31 10.85 6.91
C GLY A 326 12.39 11.66 7.59
N SER A 327 12.02 12.47 8.58
CA SER A 327 12.95 13.20 9.42
C SER A 327 13.94 12.26 10.09
N LEU A 328 15.25 12.55 9.95
CA LEU A 328 16.27 11.60 10.38
C LEU A 328 16.20 11.34 11.88
N TYR A 329 16.24 12.41 12.70
CA TYR A 329 16.31 12.31 14.15
C TYR A 329 14.94 12.16 14.81
N THR A 330 13.87 12.61 14.20
CA THR A 330 12.54 12.60 14.82
C THR A 330 11.62 11.49 14.31
N SER A 331 11.85 10.96 13.10
CA SER A 331 10.99 9.90 12.52
C SER A 331 11.71 8.57 12.27
N LEU A 332 13.01 8.58 11.92
CA LEU A 332 13.73 7.37 11.54
C LEU A 332 14.52 6.76 12.70
N LEU A 333 15.45 7.53 13.26
CA LEU A 333 16.32 7.07 14.36
C LEU A 333 15.54 6.64 15.61
N PRO A 334 14.38 7.21 15.97
CA PRO A 334 13.59 6.74 17.12
C PRO A 334 13.21 5.26 17.05
N ASN A 335 12.96 4.71 15.84
CA ASN A 335 12.70 3.28 15.66
C ASN A 335 13.96 2.43 15.94
N LEU A 336 15.15 2.99 15.69
CA LEU A 336 16.44 2.31 15.94
C LEU A 336 16.88 2.42 17.41
N LEU A 337 16.19 3.22 18.25
CA LEU A 337 16.36 3.23 19.70
C LEU A 337 15.71 2.02 20.38
N VAL A 338 14.95 1.20 19.66
CA VAL A 338 14.39 -0.06 20.13
C VAL A 338 15.37 -1.20 19.82
N PRO A 339 16.13 -1.73 20.82
CA PRO A 339 17.26 -2.62 20.54
C PRO A 339 16.86 -3.93 19.87
N GLU A 340 15.68 -4.44 20.19
CA GLU A 340 15.16 -5.70 19.63
C GLU A 340 14.86 -5.56 18.14
N LEU A 341 14.35 -4.39 17.68
CA LEU A 341 14.13 -4.11 16.27
C LEU A 341 15.45 -4.12 15.50
N VAL A 342 16.46 -3.42 16.02
CA VAL A 342 17.80 -3.40 15.38
C VAL A 342 18.37 -4.80 15.30
N SER A 343 18.30 -5.58 16.37
CA SER A 343 18.76 -6.96 16.40
C SER A 343 18.00 -7.87 15.41
N ALA A 344 16.69 -7.65 15.25
CA ALA A 344 15.89 -8.38 14.27
C ALA A 344 16.28 -8.01 12.83
N ILE A 345 16.47 -6.71 12.54
CA ILE A 345 16.93 -6.22 11.24
C ILE A 345 18.32 -6.80 10.89
N GLN A 346 19.23 -6.85 11.85
CA GLN A 346 20.57 -7.43 11.64
C GLN A 346 20.52 -8.91 11.28
N ARG A 347 19.65 -9.67 11.93
CA ARG A 347 19.49 -11.13 11.67
C ARG A 347 18.72 -11.42 10.40
N SER A 348 17.96 -10.46 9.87
CA SER A 348 17.18 -10.66 8.65
C SER A 348 18.08 -10.82 7.43
N ARG A 349 17.72 -11.76 6.55
CA ARG A 349 18.37 -11.97 5.24
C ARG A 349 17.83 -11.05 4.14
N ALA A 350 16.77 -10.30 4.42
CA ALA A 350 16.17 -9.37 3.47
C ALA A 350 17.14 -8.24 3.11
N PRO A 351 17.19 -7.78 1.87
CA PRO A 351 17.91 -6.57 1.50
C PRO A 351 17.38 -5.38 2.30
N ARG A 352 18.29 -4.51 2.74
CA ARG A 352 18.00 -3.38 3.62
C ARG A 352 18.33 -2.09 2.90
N LEU A 353 17.30 -1.31 2.61
CA LEU A 353 17.37 -0.08 1.84
C LEU A 353 17.08 1.14 2.72
N TYR A 354 17.98 2.10 2.74
CA TYR A 354 17.72 3.43 3.29
C TYR A 354 17.26 4.37 2.18
N ILE A 355 16.19 5.14 2.41
CA ILE A 355 15.71 6.17 1.49
C ILE A 355 16.06 7.54 2.05
N CYS A 356 16.94 8.25 1.36
CA CYS A 356 17.40 9.56 1.78
C CYS A 356 16.39 10.65 1.42
N ASN A 357 16.31 11.70 2.24
CA ASN A 357 15.47 12.87 2.00
C ASN A 357 15.92 13.66 0.76
N LEU A 358 15.00 14.41 0.15
CA LEU A 358 15.30 15.29 -1.00
C LEU A 358 16.01 16.57 -0.57
N MET A 359 15.65 17.07 0.62
CA MET A 359 16.15 18.33 1.19
C MET A 359 16.59 18.09 2.62
N THR A 360 17.57 18.87 3.08
CA THR A 360 17.89 18.95 4.51
C THR A 360 16.73 19.55 5.29
N GLN A 361 16.70 19.29 6.58
CA GLN A 361 15.76 19.86 7.52
C GLN A 361 16.51 20.80 8.46
N PRO A 362 16.21 22.12 8.43
CA PRO A 362 16.82 23.08 9.34
C PRO A 362 16.65 22.66 10.81
N GLY A 363 17.75 22.64 11.56
CA GLY A 363 17.80 22.19 12.95
C GLY A 363 18.02 20.69 13.14
N GLU A 364 17.84 19.87 12.10
CA GLU A 364 18.09 18.41 12.18
C GLU A 364 19.30 17.98 11.33
N THR A 365 19.29 18.33 10.05
CA THR A 365 20.25 17.78 9.06
C THR A 365 20.92 18.86 8.24
N ASP A 366 21.17 20.02 8.84
CA ASP A 366 21.84 21.13 8.19
C ASP A 366 23.20 20.71 7.62
N GLY A 367 23.42 20.99 6.34
CA GLY A 367 24.66 20.67 5.63
C GLY A 367 24.92 19.18 5.40
N LEU A 368 24.03 18.27 5.76
CA LEU A 368 24.23 16.84 5.54
C LEU A 368 23.90 16.47 4.09
N ASP A 369 24.86 15.86 3.41
CA ASP A 369 24.68 15.12 2.17
C ASP A 369 24.20 13.68 2.47
N VAL A 370 24.05 12.82 1.45
CA VAL A 370 23.66 11.39 1.64
C VAL A 370 24.65 10.66 2.53
N ARG A 371 25.94 10.95 2.41
CA ARG A 371 27.00 10.36 3.25
C ARG A 371 26.86 10.80 4.70
N GLY A 372 26.56 12.06 4.95
CA GLY A 372 26.29 12.62 6.27
C GLY A 372 25.11 11.93 6.96
N HIS A 373 23.99 11.71 6.23
CA HIS A 373 22.84 10.97 6.76
C HIS A 373 23.22 9.54 7.14
N LEU A 374 23.96 8.81 6.29
CA LEU A 374 24.38 7.44 6.58
C LEU A 374 25.32 7.39 7.79
N ARG A 375 26.27 8.34 7.89
CA ARG A 375 27.16 8.44 9.06
C ARG A 375 26.42 8.75 10.34
N ALA A 376 25.40 9.59 10.30
CA ALA A 376 24.54 9.87 11.46
C ALA A 376 23.80 8.59 11.94
N ILE A 377 23.29 7.78 11.02
CA ILE A 377 22.69 6.49 11.34
C ILE A 377 23.72 5.55 11.96
N GLU A 378 24.92 5.43 11.38
CA GLU A 378 26.01 4.56 11.88
C GLU A 378 26.51 5.03 13.25
N ALA A 379 26.69 6.34 13.45
CA ALA A 379 27.10 6.92 14.73
C ALA A 379 26.05 6.65 15.82
N GLN A 380 24.77 6.78 15.51
CA GLN A 380 23.70 6.46 16.44
C GLN A 380 23.73 4.98 16.84
N LEU A 381 23.92 4.07 15.88
CA LEU A 381 24.04 2.63 16.16
C LEU A 381 25.28 2.31 17.00
N ALA A 382 26.42 2.94 16.70
CA ALA A 382 27.65 2.81 17.47
C ALA A 382 27.49 3.26 18.93
N SER A 383 26.72 4.35 19.17
CA SER A 383 26.40 4.81 20.52
C SER A 383 25.56 3.81 21.34
N LEU A 384 24.88 2.88 20.66
CA LEU A 384 24.13 1.77 21.25
C LEU A 384 24.98 0.47 21.37
N GLY A 385 26.26 0.53 21.05
CA GLY A 385 27.17 -0.61 21.05
C GLY A 385 27.11 -1.50 19.82
N LEU A 386 26.55 -0.99 18.71
CA LEU A 386 26.33 -1.73 17.47
C LEU A 386 27.26 -1.21 16.37
N ASN A 387 28.41 -1.83 16.18
CA ASN A 387 29.46 -1.40 15.25
C ASN A 387 29.30 -1.96 13.83
N GLN A 388 28.15 -2.57 13.50
CA GLN A 388 27.90 -3.13 12.19
C GLN A 388 26.97 -2.21 11.38
N ARG A 389 27.26 -2.07 10.09
CA ARG A 389 26.41 -1.35 9.15
C ARG A 389 25.04 -2.03 9.05
N LEU A 390 23.99 -1.30 9.39
CA LEU A 390 22.62 -1.83 9.36
C LEU A 390 22.01 -1.77 7.96
N PHE A 391 22.27 -0.70 7.20
CA PHE A 391 21.78 -0.50 5.83
C PHE A 391 22.98 -0.43 4.88
N SER A 392 23.03 -1.33 3.91
CA SER A 392 24.09 -1.40 2.89
C SER A 392 23.69 -0.78 1.56
N ALA A 393 22.40 -0.53 1.35
CA ALA A 393 21.88 0.09 0.14
C ALA A 393 21.22 1.44 0.46
N VAL A 394 21.35 2.40 -0.45
CA VAL A 394 20.75 3.73 -0.35
C VAL A 394 20.06 4.11 -1.65
N LEU A 395 18.83 4.62 -1.53
CA LEU A 395 18.08 5.24 -2.61
C LEU A 395 18.11 6.76 -2.40
N ALA A 396 18.66 7.47 -3.36
CA ALA A 396 18.77 8.92 -3.34
C ALA A 396 18.14 9.54 -4.60
N GLN A 397 17.80 10.82 -4.50
CA GLN A 397 17.36 11.61 -5.63
C GLN A 397 18.50 11.70 -6.66
N ASP A 398 18.15 11.60 -7.93
CA ASP A 398 19.09 11.81 -9.04
C ASP A 398 19.34 13.33 -9.19
N ASP A 399 18.49 14.04 -9.87
CA ASP A 399 18.63 15.46 -10.05
C ASP A 399 17.33 16.21 -9.69
N LEU A 400 17.41 17.36 -9.03
CA LEU A 400 16.25 18.14 -8.65
C LEU A 400 15.88 19.12 -9.76
N ALA A 401 14.79 18.84 -10.47
CA ALA A 401 14.41 19.57 -11.69
C ALA A 401 13.82 20.98 -11.46
N ASN A 402 13.43 21.38 -10.24
CA ASN A 402 12.71 22.63 -10.01
C ASN A 402 13.53 23.68 -9.27
N SER A 403 14.29 24.49 -10.02
CA SER A 403 15.16 25.54 -9.48
C SER A 403 14.41 26.64 -8.68
N ALA A 404 13.18 26.98 -9.04
CA ALA A 404 12.40 28.01 -8.34
C ALA A 404 11.97 27.53 -6.95
N LEU A 405 11.53 26.27 -6.87
CA LEU A 405 11.12 25.67 -5.60
C LEU A 405 12.33 25.39 -4.69
N ILE A 406 13.47 25.02 -5.26
CA ILE A 406 14.74 24.88 -4.52
C ILE A 406 15.12 26.21 -3.87
N LYS A 407 15.11 27.31 -4.62
CA LYS A 407 15.38 28.67 -4.07
C LYS A 407 14.41 29.03 -2.93
N PHE A 408 13.14 28.67 -3.04
CA PHE A 408 12.16 28.90 -1.98
C PHE A 408 12.51 28.17 -0.69
N TYR A 409 13.02 26.94 -0.78
CA TYR A 409 13.44 26.15 0.39
C TYR A 409 14.80 26.66 0.92
N GLN A 410 15.74 27.01 0.05
CA GLN A 410 17.03 27.60 0.44
C GLN A 410 16.85 28.89 1.23
N ALA A 411 15.90 29.76 0.84
CA ALA A 411 15.56 30.95 1.59
C ALA A 411 15.01 30.66 3.01
N ARG A 412 14.71 29.39 3.32
CA ARG A 412 14.26 28.90 4.64
C ARG A 412 15.28 27.99 5.32
N GLY A 413 16.52 28.00 4.85
CA GLY A 413 17.62 27.24 5.43
C GLY A 413 17.67 25.76 5.03
N ALA A 414 16.79 25.28 4.13
CA ALA A 414 16.83 23.90 3.66
C ALA A 414 17.58 23.79 2.32
N GLU A 415 18.49 22.85 2.20
CA GLU A 415 19.31 22.63 1.00
C GLU A 415 19.01 21.26 0.36
N PRO A 416 19.24 21.11 -0.97
CA PRO A 416 19.19 19.81 -1.61
C PRO A 416 20.20 18.83 -1.00
N VAL A 417 19.76 17.61 -0.70
CA VAL A 417 20.66 16.57 -0.22
C VAL A 417 21.44 16.00 -1.41
N LEU A 418 22.72 16.32 -1.49
CA LEU A 418 23.58 15.90 -2.59
C LEU A 418 24.01 14.43 -2.44
N CYS A 419 24.18 13.73 -3.57
CA CYS A 419 24.58 12.34 -3.61
C CYS A 419 25.89 12.14 -4.39
N ASP A 420 27.00 11.94 -3.68
CA ASP A 420 28.24 11.44 -4.29
C ASP A 420 28.17 9.92 -4.44
N ALA A 421 27.48 9.44 -5.47
CA ALA A 421 27.28 8.02 -5.71
C ALA A 421 28.60 7.26 -5.94
N LYS A 422 29.64 7.91 -6.54
CA LYS A 422 30.93 7.27 -6.78
C LYS A 422 31.69 7.06 -5.47
N GLY A 423 31.71 8.08 -4.62
CA GLY A 423 32.33 8.00 -3.30
C GLY A 423 31.64 6.99 -2.40
N LEU A 424 30.30 6.98 -2.36
CA LEU A 424 29.53 6.03 -1.56
C LEU A 424 29.74 4.59 -2.02
N ARG A 425 29.86 4.31 -3.33
CA ARG A 425 30.18 2.96 -3.82
C ARG A 425 31.59 2.52 -3.42
N LYS A 426 32.57 3.44 -3.38
CA LYS A 426 33.91 3.16 -2.86
C LYS A 426 33.87 2.80 -1.35
N ASP A 427 32.96 3.45 -0.61
CA ASP A 427 32.71 3.12 0.80
C ASP A 427 31.92 1.80 0.99
N GLY A 428 31.58 1.10 -0.10
CA GLY A 428 30.88 -0.19 -0.08
C GLY A 428 29.35 -0.11 0.05
N TYR A 429 28.74 1.02 -0.30
CA TYR A 429 27.28 1.12 -0.40
C TYR A 429 26.78 0.78 -1.81
N ASP A 430 25.67 0.06 -1.87
CA ASP A 430 24.89 -0.05 -3.10
C ASP A 430 24.04 1.22 -3.27
N VAL A 431 24.37 2.04 -4.27
CA VAL A 431 23.73 3.35 -4.49
C VAL A 431 22.85 3.32 -5.70
N THR A 432 21.56 3.46 -5.47
CA THR A 432 20.55 3.66 -6.51
C THR A 432 20.13 5.14 -6.55
N GLN A 433 20.34 5.80 -7.69
CA GLN A 433 19.79 7.13 -7.96
C GLN A 433 18.56 7.02 -8.86
N ALA A 434 17.52 7.80 -8.56
CA ALA A 434 16.29 7.81 -9.34
C ALA A 434 15.56 9.16 -9.22
N PRO A 435 14.73 9.55 -10.20
CA PRO A 435 13.88 10.73 -10.10
C PRO A 435 12.73 10.45 -9.12
N LEU A 436 12.95 10.78 -7.85
CA LEU A 436 12.02 10.53 -6.76
C LEU A 436 10.99 11.65 -6.59
N GLN A 437 11.25 12.80 -7.18
CA GLN A 437 10.30 13.92 -7.29
C GLN A 437 9.35 13.67 -8.47
N GLY A 438 8.06 13.98 -8.30
CA GLY A 438 7.07 13.86 -9.38
C GLY A 438 7.33 14.85 -10.53
N ALA A 439 7.02 14.43 -11.76
CA ALA A 439 7.14 15.27 -12.94
C ALA A 439 6.15 16.46 -12.97
N ARG A 440 5.11 16.44 -12.14
CA ARG A 440 4.14 17.54 -12.04
C ARG A 440 4.66 18.61 -11.08
N PRO A 441 4.61 19.90 -11.45
CA PRO A 441 4.96 20.96 -10.52
C PRO A 441 3.99 20.92 -9.34
N THR A 442 4.53 20.68 -8.15
CA THR A 442 3.82 20.76 -6.89
C THR A 442 4.26 22.02 -6.14
N SER A 443 3.43 22.50 -5.23
CA SER A 443 3.78 23.64 -4.36
C SER A 443 4.82 23.28 -3.29
N THR A 444 5.19 22.00 -3.16
CA THR A 444 6.14 21.51 -2.14
C THR A 444 7.09 20.47 -2.73
N LEU A 445 8.37 20.51 -2.31
CA LEU A 445 9.36 19.48 -2.60
C LEU A 445 9.12 18.27 -1.69
N ARG A 446 8.52 17.23 -2.26
CA ARG A 446 8.27 15.95 -1.59
C ARG A 446 8.50 14.80 -2.56
N HIS A 447 8.79 13.65 -2.03
CA HIS A 447 8.81 12.42 -2.81
C HIS A 447 7.45 12.20 -3.49
N ASP A 448 7.48 11.81 -4.76
CA ASP A 448 6.29 11.31 -5.45
C ASP A 448 6.07 9.84 -5.11
N SER A 449 4.89 9.50 -4.60
CA SER A 449 4.58 8.16 -4.12
C SER A 449 4.77 7.07 -5.18
N ARG A 450 4.46 7.39 -6.44
CA ARG A 450 4.57 6.44 -7.56
C ARG A 450 6.01 6.22 -7.97
N SER A 451 6.75 7.31 -8.17
CA SER A 451 8.17 7.27 -8.56
C SER A 451 9.02 6.58 -7.49
N LEU A 452 8.77 6.93 -6.22
CA LEU A 452 9.45 6.34 -5.07
C LEU A 452 9.20 4.83 -4.98
N ALA A 453 7.94 4.40 -5.01
CA ALA A 453 7.62 2.98 -4.96
C ALA A 453 8.17 2.20 -6.16
N LEU A 454 8.18 2.81 -7.37
CA LEU A 454 8.76 2.20 -8.55
C LEU A 454 10.27 1.97 -8.38
N ALA A 455 11.00 2.96 -7.82
CA ALA A 455 12.43 2.87 -7.57
C ALA A 455 12.74 1.77 -6.53
N VAL A 456 12.00 1.72 -5.42
CA VAL A 456 12.11 0.68 -4.39
C VAL A 456 11.86 -0.72 -4.98
N MET A 457 10.81 -0.87 -5.81
CA MET A 457 10.50 -2.16 -6.43
C MET A 457 11.49 -2.57 -7.52
N ARG A 458 12.16 -1.62 -8.19
CA ARG A 458 13.28 -1.90 -9.11
C ARG A 458 14.48 -2.43 -8.33
N PHE A 459 14.86 -1.77 -7.24
CA PHE A 459 15.92 -2.23 -6.35
C PHE A 459 15.66 -3.67 -5.88
N TYR A 460 14.47 -3.94 -5.33
CA TYR A 460 14.09 -5.29 -4.89
C TYR A 460 14.23 -6.35 -5.99
N ARG A 461 13.74 -6.07 -7.21
CA ARG A 461 13.81 -7.03 -8.32
C ARG A 461 15.23 -7.30 -8.78
N ASN A 462 16.10 -6.30 -8.79
CA ASN A 462 17.50 -6.46 -9.16
C ASN A 462 18.21 -7.34 -8.14
N HIS A 463 18.06 -7.04 -6.86
CA HIS A 463 18.66 -7.81 -5.78
C HIS A 463 18.20 -9.27 -5.76
N LYS A 464 16.91 -9.52 -6.02
CA LYS A 464 16.36 -10.89 -6.10
C LYS A 464 16.94 -11.68 -7.29
N ARG A 465 17.26 -11.03 -8.41
CA ARG A 465 17.90 -11.69 -9.57
C ARG A 465 19.34 -12.08 -9.26
N GLU A 466 20.09 -11.19 -8.61
CA GLU A 466 21.47 -11.43 -8.19
C GLU A 466 21.57 -12.57 -7.18
N SER A 467 20.63 -12.67 -6.23
CA SER A 467 20.57 -13.75 -5.24
C SER A 467 20.11 -15.10 -5.80
N SER A 468 19.62 -15.14 -7.03
CA SER A 468 19.11 -16.36 -7.71
C SER A 468 20.10 -16.92 -8.73
N GLN A 469 21.19 -16.21 -9.00
CA GLN A 469 22.35 -16.62 -9.79
C GLN A 469 23.46 -17.13 -8.90
#